data_7866333242af5387407aa78ec6d81a3f
#
_entry.id   7866333242af5387407aa78ec6d81a3f
#
_cell.length_a   1.000
_cell.length_b   1.000
_cell.length_c   1.000
_cell.angle_alpha   90.00
_cell.angle_beta   90.00
_cell.angle_gamma   90.00
#
_symmetry.space_group_name_H-M   'P 1'
#
loop_
_entity.id
_entity.type
_entity.pdbx_description
1 polymer ?
#
loop_
_entity_poly.entity_id
_entity_poly.type
_entity_poly.pdbx_seq_one_letter_code
_entity_poly.pdbx_strand_id
1 'polypeptide(L)'
;MPMIRFLPAPRGFARLFSRSWIACLSLTIVSGLGLRADEADAAEPAQPTAAQKAEQEKFFEDRVRPVLAAHCWQCHGKEKQESDLRLDSRASVLGKSSSGELIATPGEPTKSLLIKAVRHEGDLKMPPERKLSPAEIEALEQWIAMGLPWPAGDTAPKALTASQRATADRQNHWAYQPIMRPAIPGVRQQNRLRTPIDAFIAVKQEAAGVEFSADVDRRSLARRLAFDLTGLPLDADACESFVADESPDATVRLVDRLLASPHHGERWGRHWLDVARYADTKGYAFAAERRYPYAYTYRDYVIRAHNSDTPFNHFVLEQLAADQLPPELRPANGDNSQLAALGFLTTGRKFNNVHDDIDDKIDVVSRGLLGLTVGCARCHDHKFDAIPMEDYYSLYGVFASCHEPGELPMIGSPLQNDAYRA
;
A
#
# COMPACT_ATOMS: atom_id res chain seq x y z
N MET A 1 38.49 8.15 -18.45
CA MET A 1 37.54 8.83 -17.52
C MET A 1 37.11 10.12 -18.18
N PRO A 2 35.87 10.28 -18.54
CA PRO A 2 35.27 11.60 -18.52
C PRO A 2 34.09 11.61 -17.54
N MET A 3 34.14 12.62 -16.68
CA MET A 3 33.05 13.01 -15.77
C MET A 3 31.78 13.31 -16.56
N ILE A 4 30.70 12.67 -16.24
CA ILE A 4 29.36 13.06 -16.69
C ILE A 4 28.94 14.25 -15.84
N ARG A 5 29.00 15.45 -16.44
CA ARG A 5 28.43 16.68 -15.86
C ARG A 5 26.93 16.65 -16.02
N PHE A 6 26.22 16.78 -14.91
CA PHE A 6 24.81 17.13 -14.93
C PHE A 6 24.62 18.50 -15.58
N LEU A 7 23.85 18.52 -16.66
CA LEU A 7 23.32 19.76 -17.22
C LEU A 7 22.05 20.14 -16.48
N PRO A 8 21.89 21.40 -16.07
CA PRO A 8 20.66 21.88 -15.47
C PRO A 8 19.55 21.95 -16.52
N ALA A 9 18.34 21.61 -16.10
CA ALA A 9 17.13 21.70 -16.90
C ALA A 9 16.92 23.13 -17.47
N PRO A 10 16.43 23.27 -18.72
CA PRO A 10 16.13 24.57 -19.27
C PRO A 10 14.89 25.17 -18.58
N ARG A 11 15.11 26.28 -17.87
CA ARG A 11 14.08 27.22 -17.47
C ARG A 11 13.61 27.99 -18.70
N GLY A 12 12.31 27.97 -18.99
CA GLY A 12 11.74 28.99 -19.84
C GLY A 12 10.88 28.50 -21.00
N PHE A 13 9.62 28.18 -20.74
CA PHE A 13 8.54 28.42 -21.71
C PHE A 13 7.32 28.97 -20.96
N ALA A 14 7.46 30.27 -20.64
CA ALA A 14 6.31 31.11 -20.34
C ALA A 14 6.27 32.20 -21.42
N ARG A 15 5.06 32.43 -21.92
CA ARG A 15 4.62 33.52 -22.80
C ARG A 15 4.89 33.29 -24.28
N LEU A 16 3.76 33.08 -24.97
CA LEU A 16 3.34 33.88 -26.14
C LEU A 16 2.08 33.24 -26.76
N PHE A 17 0.91 33.72 -26.34
CA PHE A 17 -0.20 33.91 -27.25
C PHE A 17 -0.91 35.22 -26.86
N SER A 18 -0.45 36.28 -27.51
CA SER A 18 -1.08 37.58 -27.50
C SER A 18 -2.26 37.59 -28.45
N ARG A 19 -3.33 38.14 -27.96
CA ARG A 19 -4.34 38.99 -28.60
C ARG A 19 -4.06 39.42 -30.04
N SER A 20 -5.00 39.18 -30.91
CA SER A 20 -5.57 40.17 -31.84
C SER A 20 -6.40 39.48 -32.91
N TRP A 21 -7.68 39.69 -32.89
CA TRP A 21 -8.44 39.99 -34.12
C TRP A 21 -9.65 40.82 -33.74
N ILE A 22 -9.58 42.09 -34.11
CA ILE A 22 -10.59 43.12 -34.04
C ILE A 22 -11.27 43.17 -35.41
N ALA A 23 -12.57 43.27 -35.37
CA ALA A 23 -13.50 43.97 -36.23
C ALA A 23 -13.69 43.51 -37.70
N CYS A 24 -14.91 43.17 -38.02
CA CYS A 24 -15.59 43.79 -39.17
C CYS A 24 -17.10 43.95 -38.89
N LEU A 25 -17.48 45.19 -38.88
CA LEU A 25 -18.84 45.72 -38.80
C LEU A 25 -19.53 45.48 -40.17
N SER A 26 -20.73 44.95 -40.15
CA SER A 26 -21.67 45.19 -41.25
C SER A 26 -23.09 45.31 -40.70
N LEU A 27 -23.54 46.48 -40.76
CA LEU A 27 -24.90 46.98 -40.41
C LEU A 27 -25.87 46.60 -41.54
N THR A 28 -26.92 45.83 -41.23
CA THR A 28 -28.11 45.79 -42.07
C THR A 28 -29.35 45.91 -41.19
N ILE A 29 -29.99 47.05 -41.29
CA ILE A 29 -31.30 47.35 -40.72
C ILE A 29 -32.36 46.68 -41.61
N VAL A 30 -33.15 45.77 -41.01
CA VAL A 30 -34.45 45.37 -41.58
C VAL A 30 -35.52 45.57 -40.51
N SER A 31 -36.33 46.52 -40.73
CA SER A 31 -37.56 46.78 -39.98
C SER A 31 -38.64 45.71 -40.32
N GLY A 32 -39.10 44.99 -39.31
CA GLY A 32 -40.22 44.05 -39.50
C GLY A 32 -41.00 43.85 -38.22
N LEU A 33 -42.22 44.30 -38.28
CA LEU A 33 -43.33 44.29 -37.34
C LEU A 33 -43.39 43.15 -36.33
N GLY A 34 -43.82 43.52 -35.14
CA GLY A 34 -44.00 42.73 -33.94
C GLY A 34 -44.98 41.57 -34.04
N LEU A 35 -44.58 40.57 -33.24
CA LEU A 35 -45.46 39.66 -32.52
C LEU A 35 -44.87 39.50 -31.16
N ARG A 36 -45.47 40.09 -30.16
CA ARG A 36 -45.20 39.79 -28.76
C ARG A 36 -45.68 38.36 -28.52
N ALA A 37 -44.77 37.44 -28.40
CA ALA A 37 -44.99 36.20 -27.65
C ALA A 37 -44.79 36.58 -26.18
N ASP A 38 -45.80 36.35 -25.36
CA ASP A 38 -45.68 36.37 -23.91
C ASP A 38 -44.64 35.32 -23.50
N GLU A 39 -43.43 35.75 -23.18
CA GLU A 39 -42.53 34.99 -22.37
C GLU A 39 -43.19 34.89 -20.99
N ALA A 40 -43.73 33.71 -20.69
CA ALA A 40 -44.13 33.35 -19.34
C ALA A 40 -42.89 33.45 -18.47
N ASP A 41 -42.86 34.49 -17.66
CA ASP A 41 -41.90 34.69 -16.58
C ASP A 41 -41.89 33.43 -15.70
N ALA A 42 -40.90 32.59 -15.85
CA ALA A 42 -40.70 31.46 -14.97
C ALA A 42 -40.27 32.05 -13.63
N ALA A 43 -41.24 32.26 -12.76
CA ALA A 43 -41.02 32.75 -11.40
C ALA A 43 -39.96 31.84 -10.72
N GLU A 44 -38.86 32.46 -10.36
CA GLU A 44 -37.83 31.83 -9.48
C GLU A 44 -38.57 31.27 -8.25
N PRO A 45 -38.32 30.01 -7.83
CA PRO A 45 -39.06 29.43 -6.71
C PRO A 45 -38.82 30.29 -5.46
N ALA A 46 -39.90 30.85 -4.92
CA ALA A 46 -39.87 31.74 -3.78
C ALA A 46 -39.12 31.09 -2.61
N GLN A 47 -38.11 31.77 -2.06
CA GLN A 47 -37.36 31.27 -0.92
C GLN A 47 -38.32 31.04 0.27
N PRO A 48 -38.19 29.91 0.99
CA PRO A 48 -39.07 29.60 2.11
C PRO A 48 -38.98 30.67 3.20
N THR A 49 -40.12 31.07 3.74
CA THR A 49 -40.19 31.98 4.89
C THR A 49 -39.50 31.40 6.11
N ALA A 50 -39.12 32.23 7.10
CA ALA A 50 -38.49 31.76 8.33
C ALA A 50 -39.31 30.68 9.08
N ALA A 51 -40.66 30.81 9.06
CA ALA A 51 -41.57 29.85 9.64
C ALA A 51 -41.55 28.49 8.89
N GLN A 52 -41.60 28.54 7.56
CA GLN A 52 -41.50 27.35 6.73
C GLN A 52 -40.15 26.65 6.89
N LYS A 53 -39.06 27.40 7.02
CA LYS A 53 -37.74 26.85 7.27
C LYS A 53 -37.68 26.14 8.62
N ALA A 54 -38.23 26.72 9.68
CA ALA A 54 -38.28 26.10 10.99
C ALA A 54 -39.12 24.81 11.01
N GLU A 55 -40.23 24.76 10.27
CA GLU A 55 -41.05 23.57 10.12
C GLU A 55 -40.33 22.47 9.35
N GLN A 56 -39.61 22.81 8.28
CA GLN A 56 -38.79 21.87 7.51
C GLN A 56 -37.62 21.32 8.31
N GLU A 57 -36.95 22.16 9.09
CA GLU A 57 -35.88 21.70 10.02
C GLU A 57 -36.45 20.79 11.12
N LYS A 58 -37.62 21.09 11.66
CA LYS A 58 -38.32 20.23 12.61
C LYS A 58 -38.68 18.88 11.99
N PHE A 59 -39.18 18.85 10.77
CA PHE A 59 -39.46 17.61 10.05
C PHE A 59 -38.18 16.75 9.89
N PHE A 60 -37.07 17.39 9.55
CA PHE A 60 -35.77 16.68 9.47
C PHE A 60 -35.39 16.04 10.80
N GLU A 61 -35.50 16.80 11.91
CA GLU A 61 -35.12 16.28 13.23
C GLU A 61 -36.03 15.14 13.69
N ASP A 62 -37.35 15.26 13.49
CA ASP A 62 -38.32 14.31 14.00
C ASP A 62 -38.47 13.06 13.14
N ARG A 63 -38.24 13.14 11.82
CA ARG A 63 -38.58 12.08 10.87
C ARG A 63 -37.39 11.54 10.08
N VAL A 64 -36.45 12.39 9.73
CA VAL A 64 -35.33 12.02 8.83
C VAL A 64 -34.07 11.65 9.60
N ARG A 65 -33.64 12.52 10.54
CA ARG A 65 -32.43 12.27 11.35
C ARG A 65 -32.47 10.90 12.07
N PRO A 66 -33.55 10.44 12.69
CA PRO A 66 -33.61 9.13 13.29
C PRO A 66 -33.38 7.99 12.30
N VAL A 67 -33.92 8.09 11.08
CA VAL A 67 -33.72 7.09 10.03
C VAL A 67 -32.26 7.05 9.58
N LEU A 68 -31.67 8.21 9.30
CA LEU A 68 -30.25 8.29 8.91
C LEU A 68 -29.32 7.76 10.02
N ALA A 69 -29.59 8.13 11.28
CA ALA A 69 -28.79 7.69 12.42
C ALA A 69 -28.87 6.17 12.66
N ALA A 70 -30.07 5.62 12.54
CA ALA A 70 -30.29 4.20 12.82
C ALA A 70 -29.79 3.26 11.70
N HIS A 71 -29.79 3.72 10.44
CA HIS A 71 -29.62 2.84 9.29
C HIS A 71 -28.51 3.23 8.32
N CYS A 72 -27.98 4.45 8.41
CA CYS A 72 -27.03 4.97 7.44
C CYS A 72 -25.68 5.37 8.06
N TRP A 73 -25.68 6.12 9.18
CA TRP A 73 -24.45 6.73 9.72
C TRP A 73 -23.46 5.74 10.30
N GLN A 74 -23.89 4.53 10.65
CA GLN A 74 -22.97 3.49 11.11
C GLN A 74 -21.95 3.09 10.04
N CYS A 75 -22.35 3.15 8.75
CA CYS A 75 -21.51 2.83 7.61
C CYS A 75 -21.14 4.07 6.77
N HIS A 76 -21.97 5.12 6.79
CA HIS A 76 -21.82 6.33 5.99
C HIS A 76 -21.79 7.59 6.87
N GLY A 77 -21.11 7.55 7.99
CA GLY A 77 -20.98 8.65 8.95
C GLY A 77 -19.54 9.14 9.11
N LYS A 78 -19.30 9.80 10.24
CA LYS A 78 -18.01 10.40 10.56
C LYS A 78 -16.91 9.34 10.77
N GLU A 79 -17.25 8.24 11.45
CA GLU A 79 -16.29 7.21 11.84
C GLU A 79 -16.04 6.17 10.73
N LYS A 80 -17.04 5.89 9.92
CA LYS A 80 -16.97 4.93 8.82
C LYS A 80 -17.58 5.53 7.57
N GLN A 81 -16.89 5.39 6.42
CA GLN A 81 -17.28 5.97 5.14
C GLN A 81 -17.19 4.91 4.04
N GLU A 82 -18.08 3.90 4.08
CA GLU A 82 -18.09 2.85 3.07
C GLU A 82 -18.38 3.42 1.68
N SER A 83 -17.60 3.01 0.69
CA SER A 83 -17.66 3.52 -0.70
C SER A 83 -17.43 5.02 -0.81
N ASP A 84 -16.62 5.60 0.09
CA ASP A 84 -16.33 7.06 0.18
C ASP A 84 -17.58 7.93 0.32
N LEU A 85 -18.66 7.36 0.83
CA LEU A 85 -19.96 8.01 0.97
C LEU A 85 -20.21 8.44 2.41
N ARG A 86 -20.61 9.71 2.58
CA ARG A 86 -21.11 10.26 3.86
C ARG A 86 -22.54 10.76 3.71
N LEU A 87 -23.36 10.49 4.73
CA LEU A 87 -24.76 10.91 4.80
C LEU A 87 -25.08 11.70 6.08
N ASP A 88 -24.06 12.16 6.81
CA ASP A 88 -24.15 12.84 8.09
C ASP A 88 -24.07 14.37 7.98
N SER A 89 -24.16 14.92 6.77
CA SER A 89 -24.27 16.35 6.52
C SER A 89 -24.96 16.66 5.21
N ARG A 90 -25.57 17.84 5.13
CA ARG A 90 -26.20 18.33 3.90
C ARG A 90 -25.24 18.40 2.73
N ALA A 91 -24.03 18.91 2.96
CA ALA A 91 -23.02 19.06 1.92
C ALA A 91 -22.61 17.70 1.32
N SER A 92 -22.49 16.67 2.16
CA SER A 92 -22.14 15.32 1.71
C SER A 92 -23.27 14.66 0.95
N VAL A 93 -24.51 14.81 1.40
CA VAL A 93 -25.71 14.26 0.72
C VAL A 93 -25.94 14.91 -0.66
N LEU A 94 -25.54 16.15 -0.84
CA LEU A 94 -25.57 16.85 -2.14
C LEU A 94 -24.39 16.47 -3.06
N GLY A 95 -23.46 15.64 -2.57
CA GLY A 95 -22.30 15.16 -3.30
C GLY A 95 -22.64 14.09 -4.35
N LYS A 96 -21.57 13.55 -4.94
CA LYS A 96 -21.66 12.45 -5.91
C LYS A 96 -21.15 11.15 -5.26
N SER A 97 -21.73 10.04 -5.68
CA SER A 97 -21.25 8.71 -5.37
C SER A 97 -19.93 8.39 -6.12
N SER A 98 -19.29 7.30 -5.79
CA SER A 98 -18.12 6.78 -6.52
C SER A 98 -18.42 6.47 -8.00
N SER A 99 -19.70 6.24 -8.36
CA SER A 99 -20.14 6.08 -9.77
C SER A 99 -20.37 7.42 -10.49
N GLY A 100 -20.23 8.56 -9.79
CA GLY A 100 -20.43 9.90 -10.35
C GLY A 100 -21.90 10.38 -10.36
N GLU A 101 -22.86 9.56 -9.90
CA GLU A 101 -24.27 9.94 -9.76
C GLU A 101 -24.48 10.80 -8.51
N LEU A 102 -25.43 11.74 -8.57
CA LEU A 102 -25.83 12.53 -7.40
C LEU A 102 -26.49 11.64 -6.35
N ILE A 103 -26.04 11.74 -5.11
CA ILE A 103 -26.59 10.98 -3.99
C ILE A 103 -28.03 11.39 -3.74
N ALA A 104 -28.30 12.69 -3.67
CA ALA A 104 -29.64 13.22 -3.62
C ALA A 104 -29.74 14.51 -4.47
N THR A 105 -30.80 14.61 -5.25
CA THR A 105 -31.12 15.78 -6.08
C THR A 105 -32.24 16.56 -5.40
N PRO A 106 -31.99 17.81 -4.92
CA PRO A 106 -32.99 18.60 -4.24
C PRO A 106 -34.27 18.77 -5.09
N GLY A 107 -35.42 18.51 -4.51
CA GLY A 107 -36.71 18.59 -5.20
C GLY A 107 -37.05 17.36 -6.05
N GLU A 108 -36.14 16.44 -6.29
CA GLU A 108 -36.33 15.31 -7.22
C GLU A 108 -36.01 13.96 -6.59
N PRO A 109 -36.88 13.41 -5.74
CA PRO A 109 -36.64 12.14 -5.07
C PRO A 109 -36.38 10.97 -6.04
N THR A 110 -37.11 10.88 -7.13
CA THR A 110 -36.99 9.78 -8.12
C THR A 110 -35.68 9.79 -8.91
N LYS A 111 -34.97 10.91 -8.98
CA LYS A 111 -33.66 11.04 -9.60
C LYS A 111 -32.53 10.81 -8.61
N SER A 112 -32.82 10.69 -7.32
CA SER A 112 -31.84 10.57 -6.24
C SER A 112 -31.41 9.13 -6.07
N LEU A 113 -30.08 8.88 -6.12
CA LEU A 113 -29.49 7.56 -5.92
C LEU A 113 -29.86 6.97 -4.54
N LEU A 114 -29.94 7.83 -3.51
CA LEU A 114 -30.35 7.46 -2.17
C LEU A 114 -31.73 6.75 -2.17
N ILE A 115 -32.72 7.30 -2.88
CA ILE A 115 -34.06 6.72 -2.92
C ILE A 115 -34.07 5.40 -3.68
N LYS A 116 -33.38 5.30 -4.82
CA LYS A 116 -33.23 4.04 -5.56
C LYS A 116 -32.62 2.95 -4.68
N ALA A 117 -31.55 3.29 -3.92
CA ALA A 117 -30.87 2.37 -3.04
C ALA A 117 -31.76 1.87 -1.88
N VAL A 118 -32.50 2.77 -1.19
CA VAL A 118 -33.37 2.37 -0.06
C VAL A 118 -34.65 1.67 -0.51
N ARG A 119 -35.10 1.90 -1.74
CA ARG A 119 -36.20 1.14 -2.35
C ARG A 119 -35.77 -0.22 -2.85
N HIS A 120 -34.46 -0.49 -2.89
CA HIS A 120 -33.86 -1.69 -3.48
C HIS A 120 -34.18 -1.82 -4.98
N GLU A 121 -34.20 -0.70 -5.70
CA GLU A 121 -34.39 -0.66 -7.14
C GLU A 121 -33.01 -0.81 -7.84
N GLY A 122 -32.81 -1.92 -8.56
CA GLY A 122 -31.56 -2.26 -9.22
C GLY A 122 -30.59 -3.06 -8.34
N ASP A 123 -29.29 -2.95 -8.64
CA ASP A 123 -28.22 -3.72 -7.98
C ASP A 123 -27.82 -3.17 -6.61
N LEU A 124 -28.00 -1.87 -6.40
CA LEU A 124 -27.64 -1.19 -5.15
C LEU A 124 -28.80 -1.29 -4.14
N LYS A 125 -28.58 -2.02 -3.04
CA LYS A 125 -29.56 -2.25 -1.98
C LYS A 125 -29.02 -1.76 -0.64
N MET A 126 -29.65 -0.72 -0.07
CA MET A 126 -29.26 -0.12 1.21
C MET A 126 -30.46 0.05 2.13
N PRO A 127 -30.33 -0.27 3.42
CA PRO A 127 -29.25 -1.05 4.07
C PRO A 127 -29.16 -2.48 3.52
N PRO A 128 -27.96 -3.10 3.52
CA PRO A 128 -27.78 -4.43 2.89
C PRO A 128 -28.53 -5.56 3.62
N GLU A 129 -28.70 -5.44 4.92
CA GLU A 129 -29.30 -6.51 5.75
C GLU A 129 -30.83 -6.49 5.76
N ARG A 130 -31.46 -5.33 5.52
CA ARG A 130 -32.92 -5.17 5.56
C ARG A 130 -33.39 -3.99 4.72
N LYS A 131 -34.59 -4.06 4.18
CA LYS A 131 -35.26 -2.93 3.54
C LYS A 131 -35.88 -2.00 4.61
N LEU A 132 -35.83 -0.68 4.39
CA LEU A 132 -36.52 0.30 5.21
C LEU A 132 -38.04 0.11 5.14
N SER A 133 -38.75 0.50 6.18
CA SER A 133 -40.22 0.51 6.19
C SER A 133 -40.75 1.54 5.20
N PRO A 134 -41.97 1.38 4.68
CA PRO A 134 -42.59 2.36 3.78
C PRO A 134 -42.60 3.78 4.36
N ALA A 135 -42.83 3.92 5.66
CA ALA A 135 -42.87 5.22 6.33
C ALA A 135 -41.49 5.89 6.42
N GLU A 136 -40.41 5.10 6.59
CA GLU A 136 -39.03 5.60 6.58
C GLU A 136 -38.62 6.05 5.18
N ILE A 137 -39.00 5.30 4.15
CA ILE A 137 -38.74 5.68 2.75
C ILE A 137 -39.49 6.96 2.40
N GLU A 138 -40.79 7.05 2.76
CA GLU A 138 -41.60 8.24 2.53
C GLU A 138 -41.00 9.48 3.21
N ALA A 139 -40.50 9.36 4.43
CA ALA A 139 -39.83 10.45 5.12
C ALA A 139 -38.60 10.97 4.37
N LEU A 140 -37.77 10.08 3.82
CA LEU A 140 -36.61 10.45 3.01
C LEU A 140 -37.03 11.10 1.69
N GLU A 141 -38.09 10.62 1.05
CA GLU A 141 -38.61 11.20 -0.19
C GLU A 141 -39.18 12.60 0.04
N GLN A 142 -39.98 12.80 1.07
CA GLN A 142 -40.50 14.11 1.47
C GLN A 142 -39.37 15.09 1.78
N TRP A 143 -38.34 14.64 2.50
CA TRP A 143 -37.17 15.47 2.81
C TRP A 143 -36.44 15.95 1.55
N ILE A 144 -36.23 15.05 0.57
CA ILE A 144 -35.61 15.41 -0.70
C ILE A 144 -36.52 16.36 -1.50
N ALA A 145 -37.82 16.08 -1.54
CA ALA A 145 -38.79 16.91 -2.20
C ALA A 145 -38.84 18.36 -1.66
N MET A 146 -38.63 18.53 -0.33
CA MET A 146 -38.52 19.84 0.32
C MET A 146 -37.17 20.55 0.07
N GLY A 147 -36.27 19.98 -0.74
CA GLY A 147 -34.96 20.58 -1.04
C GLY A 147 -33.86 20.26 -0.04
N LEU A 148 -34.00 19.18 0.71
CA LEU A 148 -33.00 18.71 1.72
C LEU A 148 -32.79 19.75 2.83
N PRO A 149 -33.83 20.17 3.56
CA PRO A 149 -33.69 21.05 4.72
C PRO A 149 -32.79 20.38 5.75
N TRP A 150 -31.87 21.16 6.33
CA TRP A 150 -30.90 20.70 7.33
C TRP A 150 -30.66 21.82 8.34
N PRO A 151 -30.64 21.54 9.66
CA PRO A 151 -30.43 22.57 10.67
C PRO A 151 -29.13 23.35 10.48
N ALA A 152 -29.18 24.67 10.72
CA ALA A 152 -28.02 25.53 10.65
C ALA A 152 -27.01 25.16 11.78
N GLY A 153 -25.78 24.88 11.42
CA GLY A 153 -24.73 24.48 12.37
C GLY A 153 -24.17 23.07 12.15
N ASP A 154 -24.89 22.20 11.47
CA ASP A 154 -24.43 20.88 11.04
C ASP A 154 -23.62 21.00 9.73
N THR A 155 -22.61 21.86 9.73
CA THR A 155 -21.63 21.86 8.63
C THR A 155 -20.71 20.65 8.83
N ALA A 156 -20.79 19.67 7.94
CA ALA A 156 -19.78 18.63 7.91
C ALA A 156 -18.40 19.30 7.85
N PRO A 157 -17.44 18.85 8.64
CA PRO A 157 -16.06 19.20 8.35
C PRO A 157 -15.81 18.86 6.88
N LYS A 158 -15.12 19.77 6.17
CA LYS A 158 -14.76 19.54 4.75
C LYS A 158 -14.24 18.12 4.62
N ALA A 159 -14.85 17.32 3.74
CA ALA A 159 -14.44 15.94 3.54
C ALA A 159 -12.93 15.92 3.29
N LEU A 160 -12.20 15.13 4.09
CA LEU A 160 -10.78 14.96 3.88
C LEU A 160 -10.55 14.39 2.48
N THR A 161 -9.53 14.87 1.81
CA THR A 161 -9.06 14.22 0.57
C THR A 161 -8.58 12.81 0.89
N ALA A 162 -8.47 11.93 -0.11
CA ALA A 162 -7.91 10.58 0.08
C ALA A 162 -6.55 10.62 0.78
N SER A 163 -5.67 11.52 0.35
CA SER A 163 -4.35 11.74 0.96
C SER A 163 -4.43 12.21 2.43
N GLN A 164 -5.38 13.09 2.75
CA GLN A 164 -5.59 13.55 4.13
C GLN A 164 -6.14 12.43 5.04
N ARG A 165 -7.07 11.59 4.52
CA ARG A 165 -7.55 10.40 5.24
C ARG A 165 -6.40 9.42 5.49
N ALA A 166 -5.66 9.06 4.46
CA ALA A 166 -4.50 8.19 4.57
C ALA A 166 -3.48 8.72 5.60
N THR A 167 -3.24 10.03 5.62
CA THR A 167 -2.35 10.65 6.63
C THR A 167 -2.88 10.48 8.04
N ALA A 168 -4.18 10.72 8.27
CA ALA A 168 -4.80 10.53 9.58
C ALA A 168 -4.79 9.05 10.02
N ASP A 169 -5.05 8.13 9.11
CA ASP A 169 -5.03 6.70 9.39
C ASP A 169 -3.60 6.22 9.74
N ARG A 170 -2.56 6.70 9.02
CA ARG A 170 -1.15 6.42 9.34
C ARG A 170 -0.76 6.93 10.73
N GLN A 171 -1.24 8.11 11.12
CA GLN A 171 -0.96 8.67 12.44
C GLN A 171 -1.55 7.84 13.58
N ASN A 172 -2.65 7.15 13.35
CA ASN A 172 -3.37 6.38 14.36
C ASN A 172 -3.03 4.88 14.34
N HIS A 173 -2.54 4.35 13.21
CA HIS A 173 -2.27 2.93 13.07
C HIS A 173 -0.86 2.58 13.61
N TRP A 174 -0.80 1.57 14.48
CA TRP A 174 0.43 1.17 15.19
C TRP A 174 1.62 0.84 14.26
N ALA A 175 1.37 0.25 13.09
CA ALA A 175 2.42 -0.17 12.16
C ALA A 175 3.13 1.00 11.45
N TYR A 176 2.52 2.19 11.42
CA TYR A 176 3.13 3.40 10.85
C TYR A 176 3.78 4.31 11.93
N GLN A 177 3.75 3.89 13.20
CA GLN A 177 4.40 4.64 14.25
C GLN A 177 5.91 4.32 14.29
N PRO A 178 6.75 5.24 14.79
CA PRO A 178 8.16 4.97 15.01
C PRO A 178 8.35 3.71 15.85
N ILE A 179 9.34 2.90 15.49
CA ILE A 179 9.67 1.67 16.23
C ILE A 179 10.16 2.06 17.62
N MET A 180 9.44 1.61 18.64
CA MET A 180 9.77 1.85 20.05
C MET A 180 10.16 0.52 20.71
N ARG A 181 11.14 0.58 21.61
CA ARG A 181 11.48 -0.58 22.44
C ARG A 181 10.43 -0.72 23.55
N PRO A 182 9.58 -1.75 23.50
CA PRO A 182 8.55 -1.91 24.53
C PRO A 182 9.16 -2.33 25.87
N ALA A 183 8.49 -1.98 26.96
CA ALA A 183 8.86 -2.50 28.28
C ALA A 183 8.65 -4.02 28.33
N ILE A 184 9.60 -4.74 28.91
CA ILE A 184 9.50 -6.19 29.08
C ILE A 184 8.39 -6.46 30.11
N PRO A 185 7.34 -7.23 29.76
CA PRO A 185 6.23 -7.46 30.67
C PRO A 185 6.65 -8.38 31.83
N GLY A 186 6.06 -8.15 33.00
CA GLY A 186 6.19 -9.07 34.14
C GLY A 186 5.34 -10.33 33.91
N VAL A 187 5.89 -11.48 34.25
CA VAL A 187 5.25 -12.80 34.13
C VAL A 187 5.43 -13.60 35.39
N ARG A 188 4.57 -14.60 35.60
CA ARG A 188 4.61 -15.48 36.81
C ARG A 188 5.82 -16.42 36.80
N GLN A 189 6.12 -17.04 35.64
CA GLN A 189 7.18 -18.04 35.50
C GLN A 189 8.51 -17.41 35.00
N GLN A 190 9.11 -16.51 35.78
CA GLN A 190 10.35 -15.81 35.41
C GLN A 190 11.54 -16.76 35.21
N ASN A 191 11.58 -17.87 35.92
CA ASN A 191 12.64 -18.88 35.82
C ASN A 191 12.66 -19.65 34.48
N ARG A 192 11.60 -19.51 33.68
CA ARG A 192 11.49 -20.13 32.34
C ARG A 192 11.98 -19.19 31.23
N LEU A 193 12.22 -17.93 31.55
CA LEU A 193 12.66 -16.94 30.59
C LEU A 193 14.18 -17.07 30.35
N ARG A 194 14.59 -17.12 29.09
CA ARG A 194 15.98 -17.09 28.63
C ARG A 194 16.32 -15.79 27.90
N THR A 195 15.32 -15.23 27.21
CA THR A 195 15.41 -13.99 26.47
C THR A 195 14.23 -13.04 26.79
N PRO A 196 14.34 -11.75 26.53
CA PRO A 196 13.19 -10.83 26.65
C PRO A 196 11.98 -11.24 25.82
N ILE A 197 12.18 -11.92 24.68
CA ILE A 197 11.10 -12.40 23.81
C ILE A 197 10.20 -13.39 24.55
N ASP A 198 10.79 -14.24 25.38
CA ASP A 198 10.05 -15.24 26.15
C ASP A 198 8.99 -14.59 27.06
N ALA A 199 9.28 -13.40 27.61
CA ALA A 199 8.32 -12.69 28.46
C ALA A 199 7.06 -12.25 27.67
N PHE A 200 7.22 -11.78 26.43
CA PHE A 200 6.09 -11.41 25.55
C PHE A 200 5.25 -12.61 25.15
N ILE A 201 5.90 -13.77 24.95
CA ILE A 201 5.19 -15.04 24.69
C ILE A 201 4.46 -15.50 25.95
N ALA A 202 5.15 -15.52 27.11
CA ALA A 202 4.62 -15.99 28.38
C ALA A 202 3.37 -15.21 28.82
N VAL A 203 3.32 -13.89 28.67
CA VAL A 203 2.13 -13.10 28.98
C VAL A 203 0.89 -13.58 28.21
N LYS A 204 1.05 -13.88 26.92
CA LYS A 204 -0.05 -14.39 26.11
C LYS A 204 -0.45 -15.81 26.48
N GLN A 205 0.54 -16.64 26.80
CA GLN A 205 0.28 -18.00 27.31
C GLN A 205 -0.45 -17.97 28.64
N GLU A 206 0.00 -17.15 29.60
CA GLU A 206 -0.65 -16.98 30.89
C GLU A 206 -2.10 -16.49 30.77
N ALA A 207 -2.36 -15.55 29.83
CA ALA A 207 -3.71 -15.07 29.56
C ALA A 207 -4.62 -16.16 28.97
N ALA A 208 -4.05 -17.09 28.20
CA ALA A 208 -4.74 -18.25 27.62
C ALA A 208 -4.80 -19.47 28.55
N GLY A 209 -4.20 -19.41 29.77
CA GLY A 209 -4.11 -20.55 30.68
C GLY A 209 -3.20 -21.67 30.20
N VAL A 210 -2.21 -21.34 29.34
CA VAL A 210 -1.25 -22.29 28.78
C VAL A 210 0.11 -22.06 29.41
N GLU A 211 0.86 -23.14 29.65
CA GLU A 211 2.22 -23.11 30.21
C GLU A 211 3.26 -23.51 29.15
N PHE A 212 4.53 -23.15 29.39
CA PHE A 212 5.64 -23.65 28.61
C PHE A 212 5.74 -25.18 28.74
N SER A 213 5.89 -25.85 27.62
CA SER A 213 6.22 -27.28 27.59
C SER A 213 7.57 -27.56 28.26
N ALA A 214 7.80 -28.80 28.65
CA ALA A 214 9.11 -29.23 29.11
C ALA A 214 10.19 -29.02 28.03
N ASP A 215 11.42 -28.79 28.44
CA ASP A 215 12.55 -28.69 27.53
C ASP A 215 12.74 -30.01 26.76
N VAL A 216 13.08 -29.91 25.50
CA VAL A 216 13.37 -31.06 24.65
C VAL A 216 14.72 -31.70 25.07
N ASP A 217 14.87 -32.99 24.86
CA ASP A 217 16.14 -33.66 25.05
C ASP A 217 17.25 -33.11 24.12
N ARG A 218 18.50 -33.29 24.52
CA ARG A 218 19.66 -32.69 23.82
C ARG A 218 19.82 -33.18 22.37
N ARG A 219 19.55 -34.44 22.09
CA ARG A 219 19.62 -34.99 20.73
C ARG A 219 18.58 -34.35 19.81
N SER A 220 17.34 -34.24 20.29
CA SER A 220 16.27 -33.55 19.56
C SER A 220 16.57 -32.06 19.39
N LEU A 221 17.18 -31.40 20.39
CA LEU A 221 17.63 -30.03 20.29
C LEU A 221 18.69 -29.87 19.18
N ALA A 222 19.74 -30.71 19.20
CA ALA A 222 20.79 -30.70 18.18
C ALA A 222 20.22 -30.85 16.75
N ARG A 223 19.28 -31.80 16.58
CA ARG A 223 18.60 -32.00 15.30
C ARG A 223 17.82 -30.76 14.86
N ARG A 224 17.05 -30.16 15.76
CA ARG A 224 16.26 -28.94 15.43
C ARG A 224 17.18 -27.79 15.04
N LEU A 225 18.20 -27.50 15.81
CA LEU A 225 19.18 -26.44 15.53
C LEU A 225 19.84 -26.63 14.15
N ALA A 226 20.26 -27.85 13.82
CA ALA A 226 20.91 -28.16 12.55
C ALA A 226 19.95 -27.92 11.37
N PHE A 227 18.72 -28.41 11.42
CA PHE A 227 17.74 -28.20 10.36
C PHE A 227 17.27 -26.73 10.23
N ASP A 228 17.15 -26.03 11.35
CA ASP A 228 16.74 -24.61 11.32
C ASP A 228 17.85 -23.73 10.73
N LEU A 229 19.09 -23.94 11.12
CA LEU A 229 20.22 -23.09 10.76
C LEU A 229 20.85 -23.45 9.40
N THR A 230 20.92 -24.74 9.06
CA THR A 230 21.62 -25.20 7.85
C THR A 230 20.76 -26.00 6.88
N GLY A 231 19.54 -26.40 7.29
CA GLY A 231 18.66 -27.26 6.50
C GLY A 231 19.14 -28.72 6.39
N LEU A 232 20.23 -29.07 7.05
CA LEU A 232 20.88 -30.38 6.98
C LEU A 232 20.91 -31.06 8.35
N PRO A 233 20.95 -32.41 8.41
CA PRO A 233 21.19 -33.11 9.68
C PRO A 233 22.60 -32.82 10.18
N LEU A 234 22.74 -32.77 11.51
CA LEU A 234 24.07 -32.77 12.12
C LEU A 234 24.72 -34.12 11.91
N ASP A 235 26.02 -34.11 11.66
CA ASP A 235 26.79 -35.32 11.58
C ASP A 235 26.76 -36.09 12.93
N ALA A 236 26.85 -37.44 12.88
CA ALA A 236 26.63 -38.30 14.02
C ALA A 236 27.61 -38.02 15.16
N ASP A 237 28.90 -37.88 14.85
CA ASP A 237 29.92 -37.64 15.87
C ASP A 237 29.77 -36.28 16.53
N ALA A 238 29.41 -35.27 15.77
CA ALA A 238 29.10 -33.94 16.29
C ALA A 238 27.85 -33.95 17.17
N CYS A 239 26.84 -34.75 16.81
CA CYS A 239 25.63 -34.92 17.62
C CYS A 239 25.96 -35.59 18.96
N GLU A 240 26.69 -36.69 18.96
CA GLU A 240 27.12 -37.40 20.18
C GLU A 240 27.97 -36.51 21.07
N SER A 241 28.94 -35.78 20.48
CA SER A 241 29.76 -34.81 21.20
C SER A 241 28.94 -33.74 21.91
N PHE A 242 27.91 -33.18 21.22
CA PHE A 242 27.00 -32.22 21.82
C PHE A 242 26.15 -32.84 22.93
N VAL A 243 25.66 -34.07 22.74
CA VAL A 243 24.85 -34.77 23.77
C VAL A 243 25.66 -35.01 25.04
N ALA A 244 26.93 -35.39 24.91
CA ALA A 244 27.82 -35.64 26.01
C ALA A 244 28.36 -34.35 26.70
N ASP A 245 28.26 -33.20 26.05
CA ASP A 245 28.80 -31.94 26.58
C ASP A 245 27.78 -31.25 27.51
N GLU A 246 27.94 -31.44 28.82
CA GLU A 246 27.05 -30.87 29.85
C GLU A 246 27.37 -29.41 30.23
N SER A 247 28.34 -28.77 29.56
CA SER A 247 28.74 -27.41 29.88
C SER A 247 27.62 -26.41 29.56
N PRO A 248 27.48 -25.31 30.35
CA PRO A 248 26.37 -24.34 30.19
C PRO A 248 26.32 -23.67 28.82
N ASP A 249 27.44 -23.54 28.14
CA ASP A 249 27.62 -22.88 26.84
C ASP A 249 27.62 -23.85 25.64
N ALA A 250 27.42 -25.16 25.87
CA ALA A 250 27.42 -26.18 24.81
C ALA A 250 26.44 -25.85 23.67
N THR A 251 25.23 -25.33 23.98
CA THR A 251 24.26 -24.92 23.00
C THR A 251 24.74 -23.72 22.19
N VAL A 252 25.34 -22.73 22.83
CA VAL A 252 25.89 -21.53 22.16
C VAL A 252 26.99 -21.95 21.17
N ARG A 253 27.94 -22.79 21.61
CA ARG A 253 29.01 -23.30 20.72
C ARG A 253 28.45 -24.07 19.52
N LEU A 254 27.39 -24.86 19.70
CA LEU A 254 26.74 -25.56 18.59
C LEU A 254 26.14 -24.58 17.63
N VAL A 255 25.39 -23.57 18.11
CA VAL A 255 24.76 -22.51 17.28
C VAL A 255 25.83 -21.74 16.52
N ASP A 256 26.91 -21.27 17.18
CA ASP A 256 28.00 -20.53 16.54
C ASP A 256 28.63 -21.33 15.41
N ARG A 257 28.89 -22.63 15.63
CA ARG A 257 29.43 -23.55 14.60
C ARG A 257 28.48 -23.69 13.42
N LEU A 258 27.15 -23.79 13.64
CA LEU A 258 26.16 -23.92 12.58
C LEU A 258 25.99 -22.60 11.80
N LEU A 259 26.06 -21.47 12.47
CA LEU A 259 26.04 -20.14 11.84
C LEU A 259 27.29 -19.89 10.98
N ALA A 260 28.45 -20.41 11.39
CA ALA A 260 29.69 -20.33 10.61
C ALA A 260 29.74 -21.29 9.41
N SER A 261 28.76 -22.18 9.26
CA SER A 261 28.69 -23.11 8.13
C SER A 261 28.25 -22.39 6.85
N PRO A 262 28.86 -22.67 5.69
CA PRO A 262 28.40 -22.13 4.41
C PRO A 262 26.94 -22.50 4.10
N HIS A 263 26.46 -23.62 4.63
CA HIS A 263 25.08 -24.08 4.47
C HIS A 263 24.04 -23.16 5.17
N HIS A 264 24.47 -22.30 6.10
CA HIS A 264 23.60 -21.30 6.71
C HIS A 264 23.08 -20.32 5.65
N GLY A 265 23.95 -19.75 4.84
CA GLY A 265 23.55 -18.85 3.75
C GLY A 265 22.73 -19.56 2.66
N GLU A 266 23.04 -20.82 2.33
CA GLU A 266 22.25 -21.62 1.40
C GLU A 266 20.82 -21.82 1.93
N ARG A 267 20.68 -22.15 3.21
CA ARG A 267 19.38 -22.37 3.88
C ARG A 267 18.56 -21.08 3.96
N TRP A 268 19.14 -20.02 4.48
CA TRP A 268 18.43 -18.76 4.75
C TRP A 268 18.30 -17.88 3.51
N GLY A 269 19.29 -17.91 2.63
CA GLY A 269 19.22 -17.24 1.33
C GLY A 269 18.04 -17.70 0.50
N ARG A 270 17.61 -18.95 0.59
CA ARG A 270 16.42 -19.45 -0.08
C ARG A 270 15.16 -18.66 0.28
N HIS A 271 14.97 -18.35 1.58
CA HIS A 271 13.81 -17.60 2.03
C HIS A 271 13.79 -16.18 1.45
N TRP A 272 14.97 -15.56 1.35
CA TRP A 272 15.08 -14.26 0.68
C TRP A 272 14.83 -14.36 -0.83
N LEU A 273 15.33 -15.39 -1.48
CA LEU A 273 15.11 -15.62 -2.91
C LEU A 273 13.62 -15.83 -3.24
N ASP A 274 12.85 -16.43 -2.33
CA ASP A 274 11.38 -16.51 -2.45
C ASP A 274 10.73 -15.12 -2.38
N VAL A 275 11.17 -14.26 -1.47
CA VAL A 275 10.72 -12.84 -1.39
C VAL A 275 11.09 -12.08 -2.67
N ALA A 276 12.30 -12.26 -3.16
CA ALA A 276 12.79 -11.68 -4.40
C ALA A 276 12.14 -12.28 -5.66
N ARG A 277 11.28 -13.30 -5.50
CA ARG A 277 10.67 -14.08 -6.60
C ARG A 277 11.69 -14.57 -7.63
N TYR A 278 12.89 -14.96 -7.14
CA TYR A 278 14.00 -15.42 -7.95
C TYR A 278 13.63 -16.61 -8.83
N ALA A 279 14.03 -16.53 -10.10
CA ALA A 279 13.98 -17.63 -11.03
C ALA A 279 15.10 -17.51 -12.07
N ASP A 280 15.55 -18.65 -12.62
CA ASP A 280 16.49 -18.67 -13.76
C ASP A 280 15.81 -18.33 -15.10
N THR A 281 14.50 -18.07 -15.07
CA THR A 281 13.68 -17.79 -16.27
C THR A 281 12.87 -16.52 -16.10
N LYS A 282 12.60 -15.83 -17.21
CA LYS A 282 11.78 -14.60 -17.27
C LYS A 282 10.26 -14.83 -17.10
N GLY A 283 9.84 -16.01 -16.63
CA GLY A 283 8.44 -16.43 -16.59
C GLY A 283 8.00 -17.00 -17.92
N TYR A 284 6.67 -17.25 -18.08
CA TYR A 284 6.20 -17.83 -19.31
C TYR A 284 5.81 -16.95 -20.42
N ALA A 285 5.67 -17.53 -21.56
CA ALA A 285 4.83 -17.23 -22.72
C ALA A 285 5.19 -16.03 -23.57
N PHE A 286 5.66 -14.90 -23.02
CA PHE A 286 5.70 -13.66 -23.77
C PHE A 286 7.10 -13.22 -24.24
N ALA A 287 8.17 -13.82 -23.74
CA ALA A 287 9.53 -13.53 -24.14
C ALA A 287 10.09 -14.62 -25.04
N ALA A 288 10.68 -14.22 -26.19
CA ALA A 288 11.36 -15.14 -27.10
C ALA A 288 12.51 -15.86 -26.40
N GLU A 289 13.28 -15.14 -25.56
CA GLU A 289 14.29 -15.66 -24.66
C GLU A 289 13.72 -15.82 -23.25
N ARG A 290 13.70 -17.06 -22.75
CA ARG A 290 13.08 -17.39 -21.44
C ARG A 290 14.06 -17.44 -20.28
N ARG A 291 15.36 -17.34 -20.51
CA ARG A 291 16.38 -17.51 -19.47
C ARG A 291 17.01 -16.19 -19.07
N TYR A 292 17.38 -16.12 -17.79
CA TYR A 292 18.33 -15.15 -17.27
C TYR A 292 19.70 -15.84 -17.16
N PRO A 293 20.60 -15.64 -18.11
CA PRO A 293 21.85 -16.42 -18.17
C PRO A 293 22.74 -16.20 -16.95
N TYR A 294 22.57 -15.08 -16.24
CA TYR A 294 23.37 -14.71 -15.09
C TYR A 294 22.58 -14.62 -13.78
N ALA A 295 21.37 -15.17 -13.71
CA ALA A 295 20.55 -15.14 -12.49
C ALA A 295 21.27 -15.71 -11.26
N TYR A 296 22.08 -16.74 -11.46
CA TYR A 296 22.90 -17.35 -10.39
C TYR A 296 23.78 -16.34 -9.65
N THR A 297 24.22 -15.25 -10.27
CA THR A 297 25.05 -14.24 -9.62
C THR A 297 24.32 -13.55 -8.48
N TYR A 298 23.02 -13.32 -8.66
CA TYR A 298 22.14 -12.78 -7.60
C TYR A 298 21.94 -13.81 -6.47
N ARG A 299 21.66 -15.06 -6.80
CA ARG A 299 21.58 -16.14 -5.79
C ARG A 299 22.86 -16.24 -4.98
N ASP A 300 24.00 -16.28 -5.63
CA ASP A 300 25.30 -16.40 -5.00
C ASP A 300 25.65 -15.18 -4.14
N TYR A 301 25.22 -13.98 -4.58
CA TYR A 301 25.30 -12.77 -3.76
C TYR A 301 24.46 -12.92 -2.47
N VAL A 302 23.20 -13.35 -2.57
CA VAL A 302 22.32 -13.54 -1.41
C VAL A 302 22.90 -14.54 -0.42
N ILE A 303 23.38 -15.70 -0.89
CA ILE A 303 24.02 -16.71 -0.04
C ILE A 303 25.24 -16.12 0.67
N ARG A 304 26.10 -15.41 -0.07
CA ARG A 304 27.29 -14.77 0.49
C ARG A 304 26.95 -13.70 1.52
N ALA A 305 25.94 -12.87 1.26
CA ALA A 305 25.51 -11.82 2.18
C ALA A 305 25.02 -12.40 3.53
N HIS A 306 24.30 -13.53 3.52
CA HIS A 306 23.90 -14.23 4.73
C HIS A 306 25.11 -14.83 5.48
N ASN A 307 26.04 -15.49 4.77
CA ASN A 307 27.22 -16.08 5.37
C ASN A 307 28.22 -15.04 5.92
N SER A 308 28.19 -13.83 5.39
CA SER A 308 29.03 -12.71 5.85
C SER A 308 28.36 -11.86 6.93
N ASP A 309 27.17 -12.25 7.37
CA ASP A 309 26.34 -11.48 8.32
C ASP A 309 26.21 -10.00 7.91
N THR A 310 25.97 -9.74 6.62
CA THR A 310 25.83 -8.39 6.09
C THR A 310 24.70 -7.66 6.83
N PRO A 311 24.98 -6.48 7.45
CA PRO A 311 23.94 -5.73 8.15
C PRO A 311 22.73 -5.49 7.27
N PHE A 312 21.52 -5.72 7.79
CA PHE A 312 20.29 -5.70 7.01
C PHE A 312 20.04 -4.36 6.27
N ASN A 313 20.40 -3.25 6.87
CA ASN A 313 20.32 -1.92 6.22
C ASN A 313 21.27 -1.83 5.01
N HIS A 314 22.46 -2.38 5.05
CA HIS A 314 23.37 -2.45 3.91
C HIS A 314 22.84 -3.40 2.85
N PHE A 315 22.38 -4.57 3.26
CA PHE A 315 21.75 -5.54 2.36
C PHE A 315 20.58 -4.95 1.58
N VAL A 316 19.70 -4.17 2.23
CA VAL A 316 18.57 -3.48 1.57
C VAL A 316 19.07 -2.39 0.62
N LEU A 317 20.05 -1.57 1.01
CA LEU A 317 20.63 -0.54 0.15
C LEU A 317 21.23 -1.16 -1.13
N GLU A 318 21.96 -2.27 -1.01
CA GLU A 318 22.50 -2.99 -2.16
C GLU A 318 21.41 -3.55 -3.07
N GLN A 319 20.31 -4.08 -2.51
CA GLN A 319 19.17 -4.59 -3.29
C GLN A 319 18.49 -3.50 -4.13
N LEU A 320 18.51 -2.26 -3.66
CA LEU A 320 17.78 -1.17 -4.31
C LEU A 320 18.68 -0.23 -5.14
N ALA A 321 19.95 -0.08 -4.74
CA ALA A 321 20.82 0.97 -5.28
C ALA A 321 22.31 0.62 -5.22
N ALA A 322 22.69 -0.64 -5.47
CA ALA A 322 24.10 -1.05 -5.44
C ALA A 322 25.01 -0.24 -6.35
N ASP A 323 24.48 0.28 -7.46
CA ASP A 323 25.18 1.14 -8.41
C ASP A 323 25.38 2.58 -7.90
N GLN A 324 24.58 3.01 -6.92
CA GLN A 324 24.60 4.36 -6.35
C GLN A 324 25.23 4.42 -4.94
N LEU A 325 25.78 3.30 -4.44
CA LEU A 325 26.36 3.27 -3.12
C LEU A 325 27.44 4.35 -2.93
N PRO A 326 27.46 5.04 -1.79
CA PRO A 326 28.53 5.97 -1.45
C PRO A 326 29.87 5.23 -1.32
N PRO A 327 31.02 5.90 -1.54
CA PRO A 327 32.33 5.25 -1.59
C PRO A 327 32.68 4.40 -0.35
N GLU A 328 32.23 4.82 0.82
CA GLU A 328 32.47 4.13 2.10
C GLU A 328 31.73 2.77 2.23
N LEU A 329 30.67 2.56 1.45
CA LEU A 329 29.91 1.31 1.41
C LEU A 329 30.27 0.41 0.22
N ARG A 330 31.17 0.85 -0.64
CA ARG A 330 31.67 0.05 -1.77
C ARG A 330 32.81 -0.86 -1.31
N PRO A 331 32.93 -2.06 -1.91
CA PRO A 331 34.07 -2.93 -1.64
C PRO A 331 35.41 -2.21 -1.88
N ALA A 332 36.29 -2.28 -0.90
CA ALA A 332 37.58 -1.55 -0.91
C ALA A 332 38.54 -2.01 -2.04
N ASN A 333 38.36 -3.22 -2.54
CA ASN A 333 39.18 -3.83 -3.60
C ASN A 333 38.75 -3.41 -5.03
N GLY A 334 37.74 -2.50 -5.17
CA GLY A 334 37.19 -2.14 -6.46
C GLY A 334 36.36 -3.24 -7.14
N ASP A 335 36.01 -4.27 -6.42
CA ASP A 335 35.10 -5.33 -6.84
C ASP A 335 33.68 -4.76 -7.01
N ASN A 336 33.04 -5.07 -8.10
CA ASN A 336 31.67 -4.68 -8.41
C ASN A 336 30.66 -5.80 -8.09
N SER A 337 31.04 -6.80 -7.30
CA SER A 337 30.19 -7.97 -7.02
C SER A 337 28.86 -7.60 -6.29
N GLN A 338 28.84 -6.46 -5.58
CA GLN A 338 27.62 -5.90 -4.98
C GLN A 338 26.54 -5.55 -6.02
N LEU A 339 26.92 -5.27 -7.29
CA LEU A 339 25.94 -4.99 -8.34
C LEU A 339 25.00 -6.17 -8.62
N ALA A 340 25.41 -7.40 -8.28
CA ALA A 340 24.58 -8.58 -8.35
C ALA A 340 23.32 -8.46 -7.47
N ALA A 341 23.36 -7.63 -6.41
CA ALA A 341 22.21 -7.37 -5.54
C ALA A 341 21.02 -6.77 -6.27
N LEU A 342 21.24 -5.99 -7.36
CA LEU A 342 20.18 -5.43 -8.19
C LEU A 342 19.33 -6.50 -8.88
N GLY A 343 19.73 -7.76 -8.82
CA GLY A 343 18.91 -8.90 -9.17
C GLY A 343 17.56 -8.93 -8.43
N PHE A 344 17.46 -8.35 -7.24
CA PHE A 344 16.20 -8.16 -6.52
C PHE A 344 15.11 -7.48 -7.37
N LEU A 345 15.50 -6.48 -8.13
CA LEU A 345 14.60 -5.72 -9.00
C LEU A 345 14.47 -6.31 -10.41
N THR A 346 15.41 -7.17 -10.83
CA THR A 346 15.55 -7.54 -12.25
C THR A 346 15.36 -9.03 -12.55
N THR A 347 15.44 -9.93 -11.56
CA THR A 347 15.26 -11.39 -11.75
C THR A 347 13.79 -11.85 -11.66
N GLY A 348 12.86 -10.95 -11.46
CA GLY A 348 11.43 -11.23 -11.47
C GLY A 348 10.86 -11.50 -12.86
N ARG A 349 9.54 -11.46 -12.98
CA ARG A 349 8.85 -11.55 -14.27
C ARG A 349 9.27 -10.41 -15.18
N LYS A 350 9.44 -10.70 -16.49
CA LYS A 350 9.51 -9.69 -17.54
C LYS A 350 8.24 -9.73 -18.37
N PHE A 351 7.69 -8.55 -18.60
CA PHE A 351 6.49 -8.33 -19.39
C PHE A 351 6.90 -7.64 -20.69
N ASN A 352 6.07 -7.76 -21.74
CA ASN A 352 6.27 -6.98 -22.96
C ASN A 352 5.71 -5.54 -22.85
N ASN A 353 5.60 -5.06 -21.63
CA ASN A 353 5.04 -3.76 -21.28
C ASN A 353 5.86 -3.15 -20.14
N VAL A 354 6.50 -2.02 -20.39
CA VAL A 354 7.32 -1.32 -19.40
C VAL A 354 6.57 -0.94 -18.13
N HIS A 355 5.27 -0.65 -18.24
CA HIS A 355 4.45 -0.29 -17.08
C HIS A 355 4.23 -1.48 -16.14
N ASP A 356 4.11 -2.67 -16.68
CA ASP A 356 3.96 -3.89 -15.89
C ASP A 356 5.30 -4.35 -15.29
N ASP A 357 6.43 -4.09 -15.97
CA ASP A 357 7.77 -4.29 -15.40
C ASP A 357 8.03 -3.34 -14.22
N ILE A 358 7.55 -2.09 -14.29
CA ILE A 358 7.63 -1.12 -13.20
C ILE A 358 6.72 -1.56 -12.03
N ASP A 359 5.50 -2.00 -12.34
CA ASP A 359 4.56 -2.50 -11.33
C ASP A 359 5.14 -3.69 -10.53
N ASP A 360 5.80 -4.61 -11.22
CA ASP A 360 6.51 -5.74 -10.60
C ASP A 360 7.65 -5.28 -9.67
N LYS A 361 8.40 -4.23 -10.02
CA LYS A 361 9.41 -3.62 -9.15
C LYS A 361 8.79 -2.96 -7.92
N ILE A 362 7.68 -2.24 -8.08
CA ILE A 362 6.93 -1.64 -6.97
C ILE A 362 6.43 -2.75 -6.04
N ASP A 363 5.87 -3.82 -6.60
CA ASP A 363 5.31 -4.92 -5.82
C ASP A 363 6.39 -5.63 -4.99
N VAL A 364 7.54 -5.98 -5.58
CA VAL A 364 8.61 -6.65 -4.82
C VAL A 364 9.17 -5.78 -3.70
N VAL A 365 9.35 -4.48 -3.94
CA VAL A 365 9.85 -3.56 -2.91
C VAL A 365 8.82 -3.38 -1.79
N SER A 366 7.57 -3.13 -2.14
CA SER A 366 6.54 -2.87 -1.15
C SER A 366 6.17 -4.11 -0.34
N ARG A 367 5.99 -5.27 -0.96
CA ARG A 367 5.71 -6.52 -0.25
C ARG A 367 6.93 -7.06 0.50
N GLY A 368 8.08 -7.06 -0.14
CA GLY A 368 9.29 -7.66 0.42
C GLY A 368 9.89 -6.87 1.58
N LEU A 369 9.84 -5.54 1.53
CA LEU A 369 10.47 -4.67 2.51
C LEU A 369 9.49 -4.01 3.47
N LEU A 370 8.27 -3.69 3.02
CA LEU A 370 7.28 -2.95 3.80
C LEU A 370 6.11 -3.81 4.26
N GLY A 371 5.90 -4.99 3.67
CA GLY A 371 4.73 -5.83 3.93
C GLY A 371 3.43 -5.22 3.42
N LEU A 372 3.49 -4.31 2.43
CA LEU A 372 2.35 -3.57 1.88
C LEU A 372 2.04 -3.99 0.45
N THR A 373 0.75 -3.98 0.09
CA THR A 373 0.28 -4.33 -1.26
C THR A 373 0.02 -3.07 -2.10
N VAL A 374 1.08 -2.25 -2.29
CA VAL A 374 0.98 -0.94 -2.97
C VAL A 374 0.44 -1.06 -4.40
N GLY A 375 0.68 -2.17 -5.09
CA GLY A 375 0.17 -2.44 -6.44
C GLY A 375 -1.36 -2.31 -6.55
N CYS A 376 -2.12 -2.53 -5.47
CA CYS A 376 -3.57 -2.31 -5.45
C CYS A 376 -3.94 -0.84 -5.69
N ALA A 377 -3.05 0.11 -5.32
CA ALA A 377 -3.27 1.55 -5.50
C ALA A 377 -2.99 2.05 -6.93
N ARG A 378 -2.65 1.16 -7.88
CA ARG A 378 -2.46 1.51 -9.30
C ARG A 378 -3.72 2.11 -9.94
N CYS A 379 -4.91 1.62 -9.59
CA CYS A 379 -6.18 2.00 -10.23
C CYS A 379 -7.09 2.84 -9.34
N HIS A 380 -6.98 2.72 -8.02
CA HIS A 380 -7.79 3.42 -7.01
C HIS A 380 -7.06 3.41 -5.69
N ASP A 381 -7.45 4.24 -4.73
CA ASP A 381 -6.90 4.20 -3.37
C ASP A 381 -7.03 2.80 -2.78
N HIS A 382 -6.02 2.35 -2.03
CA HIS A 382 -6.03 1.02 -1.43
C HIS A 382 -7.25 0.84 -0.52
N LYS A 383 -7.93 -0.31 -0.64
CA LYS A 383 -9.22 -0.54 0.03
C LYS A 383 -9.11 -0.57 1.56
N PHE A 384 -8.01 -1.12 2.09
CA PHE A 384 -7.85 -1.40 3.52
C PHE A 384 -6.72 -0.60 4.15
N ASP A 385 -5.62 -0.40 3.41
CA ASP A 385 -4.44 0.27 3.91
C ASP A 385 -4.45 1.76 3.56
N ALA A 386 -3.78 2.56 4.35
CA ALA A 386 -3.66 3.99 4.17
C ALA A 386 -2.69 4.34 3.01
N ILE A 387 -2.96 3.83 1.81
CA ILE A 387 -2.13 3.98 0.61
C ILE A 387 -2.99 4.62 -0.50
N PRO A 388 -2.92 5.95 -0.69
CA PRO A 388 -3.59 6.60 -1.80
C PRO A 388 -2.89 6.29 -3.14
N MET A 389 -3.61 6.42 -4.23
CA MET A 389 -3.10 6.21 -5.59
C MET A 389 -1.86 7.07 -5.91
N GLU A 390 -1.77 8.27 -5.31
CA GLU A 390 -0.62 9.17 -5.44
C GLU A 390 0.70 8.52 -4.97
N ASP A 391 0.67 7.69 -3.92
CA ASP A 391 1.86 6.98 -3.42
C ASP A 391 2.35 5.94 -4.43
N TYR A 392 1.43 5.22 -5.09
CA TYR A 392 1.79 4.31 -6.17
C TYR A 392 2.50 5.05 -7.30
N TYR A 393 1.94 6.17 -7.77
CA TYR A 393 2.54 6.93 -8.87
C TYR A 393 3.81 7.68 -8.47
N SER A 394 4.00 7.98 -7.19
CA SER A 394 5.27 8.48 -6.68
C SER A 394 6.38 7.42 -6.81
N LEU A 395 6.12 6.17 -6.38
CA LEU A 395 7.04 5.04 -6.59
C LEU A 395 7.24 4.72 -8.07
N TYR A 396 6.14 4.77 -8.85
CA TYR A 396 6.22 4.59 -10.30
C TYR A 396 7.20 5.57 -10.94
N GLY A 397 7.17 6.86 -10.57
CA GLY A 397 8.09 7.89 -11.06
C GLY A 397 9.56 7.57 -10.76
N VAL A 398 9.85 6.99 -9.58
CA VAL A 398 11.20 6.54 -9.21
C VAL A 398 11.68 5.46 -10.19
N PHE A 399 10.91 4.37 -10.37
CA PHE A 399 11.32 3.26 -11.23
C PHE A 399 11.28 3.59 -12.72
N ALA A 400 10.40 4.49 -13.16
CA ALA A 400 10.37 5.00 -14.53
C ALA A 400 11.61 5.83 -14.89
N SER A 401 12.33 6.35 -13.87
CA SER A 401 13.58 7.09 -14.04
C SER A 401 14.82 6.18 -14.03
N CYS A 402 14.66 4.86 -13.80
CA CYS A 402 15.73 3.88 -13.82
C CYS A 402 15.87 3.26 -15.21
N HIS A 403 17.10 3.08 -15.68
CA HIS A 403 17.38 2.45 -16.95
C HIS A 403 18.30 1.23 -16.76
N GLU A 404 17.94 0.11 -17.37
CA GLU A 404 18.83 -1.04 -17.47
C GLU A 404 19.92 -0.71 -18.52
N PRO A 405 21.22 -0.91 -18.19
CA PRO A 405 22.30 -0.64 -19.14
C PRO A 405 22.24 -1.60 -20.33
N GLY A 406 22.53 -1.10 -21.53
CA GLY A 406 22.59 -1.95 -22.74
C GLY A 406 23.71 -2.98 -22.70
N GLU A 407 24.82 -2.64 -22.05
CA GLU A 407 25.93 -3.56 -21.74
C GLU A 407 25.92 -3.87 -20.25
N LEU A 408 25.91 -5.15 -19.91
CA LEU A 408 25.92 -5.59 -18.52
C LEU A 408 27.25 -5.23 -17.86
N PRO A 409 27.26 -4.70 -16.62
CA PRO A 409 28.47 -4.41 -15.91
C PRO A 409 29.22 -5.70 -15.56
N MET A 410 30.55 -5.67 -15.62
CA MET A 410 31.37 -6.76 -15.15
C MET A 410 31.35 -6.79 -13.63
N ILE A 411 30.90 -7.92 -13.07
CA ILE A 411 30.93 -8.21 -11.64
C ILE A 411 32.06 -9.17 -11.33
N GLY A 412 32.93 -8.78 -10.36
CA GLY A 412 34.13 -9.52 -10.02
C GLY A 412 35.29 -9.29 -11.02
N SER A 413 36.39 -9.96 -10.77
CA SER A 413 37.56 -9.94 -11.66
C SER A 413 37.52 -11.16 -12.58
N PRO A 414 37.72 -11.00 -13.89
CA PRO A 414 37.74 -12.12 -14.80
C PRO A 414 38.88 -13.07 -14.41
N LEU A 415 38.57 -14.37 -14.33
CA LEU A 415 39.58 -15.40 -14.13
C LEU A 415 40.48 -15.41 -15.40
N GLN A 416 41.69 -14.86 -15.26
CA GLN A 416 42.70 -14.91 -16.32
C GLN A 416 43.34 -16.31 -16.37
N ASN A 417 42.56 -17.29 -16.82
CA ASN A 417 43.09 -18.61 -17.13
C ASN A 417 43.38 -18.78 -18.61
N ASP A 418 44.10 -19.83 -19.00
CA ASP A 418 44.46 -20.07 -20.39
C ASP A 418 43.22 -20.29 -21.30
N ALA A 419 42.12 -20.78 -20.78
CA ALA A 419 40.85 -20.91 -21.52
C ALA A 419 40.20 -19.57 -21.80
N TYR A 420 40.44 -18.54 -20.99
CA TYR A 420 39.96 -17.16 -21.24
C TYR A 420 40.86 -16.44 -22.27
N ARG A 421 42.16 -16.83 -22.37
CA ARG A 421 43.12 -16.23 -23.29
C ARG A 421 43.07 -16.84 -24.69
N ALA A 422 42.48 -18.02 -24.84
CA ALA A 422 42.26 -18.73 -26.09
C ALA A 422 40.96 -18.24 -26.81
#